data_4b0b6ebc3f8805639c0185d6c35c9fb5
#
_entry.id   4b0b6ebc3f8805639c0185d6c35c9fb5
#
_cell.length_a   1.000
_cell.length_b   1.000
_cell.length_c   1.000
_cell.angle_alpha   90.00
_cell.angle_beta   90.00
_cell.angle_gamma   90.00
#
_symmetry.space_group_name_H-M   'P 1'
#
loop_
_entity.id
_entity.type
_entity.pdbx_description
1 polymer ?
#
loop_
_entity_poly.entity_id
_entity_poly.type
_entity_poly.pdbx_seq_one_letter_code
_entity_poly.pdbx_strand_id
1 'polypeptide(L)'
;MLTREEVAKMPRAERLDRLGRTGHELDAAITDRSESALCRRPDEKNWAPKEVVCHLRDTEEFFMIRFHTLAAAHEPHLIPADPERWAHDRQYIRNDAAEAGRAFRQRREESLAHLRGLSDAQWSRAGLHPTLGRMTVEDIVNLMVWHDANHLDQLQRGLRGEA
;
A
#
# COMPACT_ATOMS: atom_id res chain seq x y z
N MET A 1 -16.19 -4.80 1.30
CA MET A 1 -14.97 -3.97 1.32
C MET A 1 -14.65 -3.64 2.77
N LEU A 2 -13.39 -3.77 3.19
CA LEU A 2 -12.96 -3.52 4.57
C LEU A 2 -13.01 -2.01 4.88
N THR A 3 -13.57 -1.64 6.03
CA THR A 3 -13.66 -0.26 6.49
C THR A 3 -12.49 0.10 7.43
N ARG A 4 -12.16 1.39 7.55
CA ARG A 4 -11.13 1.85 8.49
C ARG A 4 -11.48 1.53 9.95
N GLU A 5 -12.76 1.56 10.29
CA GLU A 5 -13.24 1.26 11.64
C GLU A 5 -13.07 -0.22 11.98
N GLU A 6 -13.33 -1.13 11.04
CA GLU A 6 -13.09 -2.56 11.21
C GLU A 6 -11.60 -2.85 11.40
N VAL A 7 -10.73 -2.22 10.61
CA VAL A 7 -9.27 -2.36 10.76
C VAL A 7 -8.79 -1.87 12.13
N ALA A 8 -9.28 -0.73 12.58
CA ALA A 8 -8.88 -0.16 13.87
C ALA A 8 -9.24 -1.07 15.08
N LYS A 9 -10.26 -1.92 14.93
CA LYS A 9 -10.67 -2.90 15.95
C LYS A 9 -9.88 -4.20 15.91
N MET A 10 -9.08 -4.46 14.85
CA MET A 10 -8.29 -5.68 14.73
C MET A 10 -7.10 -5.65 15.70
N PRO A 11 -6.73 -6.78 16.31
CA PRO A 11 -5.46 -6.92 17.02
C PRO A 11 -4.25 -6.58 16.11
N ARG A 12 -3.20 -6.02 16.69
CA ARG A 12 -1.96 -5.67 15.96
C ARG A 12 -1.39 -6.87 15.18
N ALA A 13 -1.34 -8.04 15.81
CA ALA A 13 -0.85 -9.25 15.17
C ALA A 13 -1.65 -9.59 13.90
N GLU A 14 -2.97 -9.53 13.96
CA GLU A 14 -3.85 -9.79 12.81
C GLU A 14 -3.61 -8.80 11.68
N ARG A 15 -3.40 -7.52 11.99
CA ARG A 15 -3.07 -6.49 10.99
C ARG A 15 -1.75 -6.80 10.29
N LEU A 16 -0.70 -7.17 11.04
CA LEU A 16 0.60 -7.54 10.47
C LEU A 16 0.49 -8.82 9.62
N ASP A 17 -0.27 -9.81 10.04
CA ASP A 17 -0.52 -11.02 9.26
C ASP A 17 -1.28 -10.73 7.96
N ARG A 18 -2.22 -9.80 8.01
CA ARG A 18 -2.96 -9.36 6.83
C ARG A 18 -2.05 -8.67 5.81
N LEU A 19 -1.20 -7.74 6.27
CA LEU A 19 -0.18 -7.10 5.44
C LEU A 19 0.78 -8.13 4.81
N GLY A 20 1.13 -9.18 5.56
CA GLY A 20 1.99 -10.25 5.06
C GLY A 20 1.38 -11.07 3.91
N ARG A 21 0.05 -11.16 3.84
CA ARG A 21 -0.65 -11.89 2.77
C ARG A 21 -0.81 -11.10 1.47
N THR A 22 -0.82 -9.76 1.54
CA THR A 22 -1.07 -8.90 0.37
C THR A 22 -0.17 -9.23 -0.82
N GLY A 23 1.12 -9.49 -0.59
CA GLY A 23 2.07 -9.81 -1.66
C GLY A 23 1.73 -11.11 -2.40
N HIS A 24 1.30 -12.14 -1.69
CA HIS A 24 0.87 -13.41 -2.30
C HIS A 24 -0.47 -13.26 -3.05
N GLU A 25 -1.40 -12.50 -2.49
CA GLU A 25 -2.69 -12.21 -3.13
C GLU A 25 -2.51 -11.40 -4.41
N LEU A 26 -1.56 -10.45 -4.40
CA LEU A 26 -1.18 -9.66 -5.57
C LEU A 26 -0.58 -10.54 -6.67
N ASP A 27 0.40 -11.38 -6.34
CA ASP A 27 1.02 -12.30 -7.29
C ASP A 27 -0.01 -13.27 -7.89
N ALA A 28 -0.85 -13.87 -7.06
CA ALA A 28 -1.91 -14.77 -7.52
C ALA A 28 -2.90 -14.08 -8.47
N ALA A 29 -3.17 -12.78 -8.25
CA ALA A 29 -4.07 -12.02 -9.10
C ALA A 29 -3.50 -11.76 -10.50
N ILE A 30 -2.18 -11.53 -10.63
CA ILE A 30 -1.53 -11.14 -11.90
C ILE A 30 -0.87 -12.31 -12.62
N THR A 31 -0.61 -13.45 -11.95
CA THR A 31 0.00 -14.63 -12.57
C THR A 31 -0.86 -15.12 -13.73
N ASP A 32 -0.22 -15.48 -14.84
CA ASP A 32 -0.84 -15.98 -16.07
C ASP A 32 -1.84 -15.01 -16.74
N ARG A 33 -1.86 -13.74 -16.34
CA ARG A 33 -2.65 -12.73 -17.02
C ARG A 33 -1.93 -12.20 -18.26
N SER A 34 -2.68 -12.03 -19.35
CA SER A 34 -2.13 -11.42 -20.57
C SER A 34 -1.80 -9.95 -20.33
N GLU A 35 -0.78 -9.44 -21.03
CA GLU A 35 -0.42 -8.02 -21.00
C GLU A 35 -1.61 -7.13 -21.36
N SER A 36 -2.45 -7.55 -22.31
CA SER A 36 -3.66 -6.81 -22.69
C SER A 36 -4.68 -6.72 -21.55
N ALA A 37 -4.82 -7.76 -20.73
CA ALA A 37 -5.70 -7.75 -19.56
C ALA A 37 -5.14 -6.84 -18.46
N LEU A 38 -3.82 -6.86 -18.25
CA LEU A 38 -3.14 -6.02 -17.25
C LEU A 38 -3.12 -4.54 -17.62
N CYS A 39 -3.13 -4.20 -18.93
CA CYS A 39 -3.10 -2.81 -19.41
C CYS A 39 -4.49 -2.21 -19.65
N ARG A 40 -5.56 -3.00 -19.59
CA ARG A 40 -6.90 -2.52 -19.89
C ARG A 40 -7.47 -1.74 -18.72
N ARG A 41 -7.68 -0.43 -18.89
CA ARG A 41 -8.44 0.39 -17.95
C ARG A 41 -9.93 0.05 -18.04
N PRO A 42 -10.65 -0.08 -16.92
CA PRO A 42 -12.12 -0.25 -16.96
C PRO A 42 -12.83 0.93 -17.64
N ASP A 43 -12.36 2.14 -17.38
CA ASP A 43 -12.80 3.40 -17.99
C ASP A 43 -11.66 4.45 -17.96
N GLU A 44 -11.97 5.68 -18.38
CA GLU A 44 -10.98 6.78 -18.44
C GLU A 44 -10.48 7.27 -17.07
N LYS A 45 -11.23 7.00 -15.99
CA LYS A 45 -10.97 7.51 -14.64
C LYS A 45 -10.30 6.48 -13.73
N ASN A 46 -10.42 5.22 -14.08
CA ASN A 46 -9.95 4.13 -13.24
C ASN A 46 -8.66 3.51 -13.79
N TRP A 47 -7.74 3.22 -12.91
CA TRP A 47 -6.45 2.61 -13.23
C TRP A 47 -6.60 1.21 -13.81
N ALA A 48 -5.71 0.88 -14.74
CA ALA A 48 -5.53 -0.50 -15.20
C ALA A 48 -4.97 -1.37 -14.06
N PRO A 49 -5.20 -2.69 -14.08
CA PRO A 49 -4.62 -3.63 -13.12
C PRO A 49 -3.13 -3.43 -12.87
N LYS A 50 -2.34 -3.24 -13.92
CA LYS A 50 -0.90 -2.96 -13.83
C LYS A 50 -0.58 -1.68 -13.06
N GLU A 51 -1.36 -0.62 -13.26
CA GLU A 51 -1.16 0.66 -12.56
C GLU A 51 -1.43 0.52 -11.07
N VAL A 52 -2.43 -0.30 -10.69
CA VAL A 52 -2.71 -0.62 -9.27
C VAL A 52 -1.54 -1.36 -8.63
N VAL A 53 -0.92 -2.32 -9.34
CA VAL A 53 0.28 -3.02 -8.84
C VAL A 53 1.45 -2.05 -8.60
N CYS A 54 1.70 -1.16 -9.57
CA CYS A 54 2.75 -0.16 -9.46
C CYS A 54 2.48 0.84 -8.32
N HIS A 55 1.22 1.20 -8.13
CA HIS A 55 0.80 2.06 -7.03
C HIS A 55 1.06 1.41 -5.66
N LEU A 56 0.70 0.14 -5.49
CA LEU A 56 1.00 -0.61 -4.26
C LEU A 56 2.50 -0.67 -3.98
N ARG A 57 3.35 -0.94 -5.00
CA ARG A 57 4.81 -0.92 -4.88
C ARG A 57 5.33 0.41 -4.34
N ASP A 58 4.89 1.52 -4.92
CA ASP A 58 5.42 2.83 -4.59
C ASP A 58 4.86 3.37 -3.29
N THR A 59 3.62 3.02 -2.97
CA THR A 59 3.01 3.37 -1.68
C THR A 59 3.68 2.61 -0.53
N GLU A 60 4.10 1.36 -0.74
CA GLU A 60 4.84 0.59 0.26
C GLU A 60 6.18 1.26 0.61
N GLU A 61 6.95 1.68 -0.39
CA GLU A 61 8.17 2.46 -0.17
C GLU A 61 7.89 3.75 0.62
N PHE A 62 6.78 4.41 0.29
CA PHE A 62 6.40 5.65 0.94
C PHE A 62 5.99 5.45 2.41
N PHE A 63 5.36 4.34 2.76
CA PHE A 63 5.08 3.99 4.15
C PHE A 63 6.37 3.75 4.94
N MET A 64 7.37 3.08 4.35
CA MET A 64 8.69 2.91 4.98
C MET A 64 9.37 4.25 5.26
N ILE A 65 9.32 5.19 4.33
CA ILE A 65 9.84 6.54 4.54
C ILE A 65 9.17 7.20 5.76
N ARG A 66 7.85 7.05 5.91
CA ARG A 66 7.12 7.56 7.07
C ARG A 66 7.56 6.91 8.38
N PHE A 67 7.75 5.59 8.41
CA PHE A 67 8.24 4.90 9.61
C PHE A 67 9.63 5.37 10.01
N HIS A 68 10.55 5.51 9.06
CA HIS A 68 11.88 6.05 9.34
C HIS A 68 11.84 7.51 9.80
N THR A 69 10.98 8.32 9.21
CA THR A 69 10.77 9.71 9.63
C THR A 69 10.27 9.79 11.09
N LEU A 70 9.30 8.94 11.46
CA LEU A 70 8.80 8.85 12.83
C LEU A 70 9.85 8.32 13.81
N ALA A 71 10.73 7.42 13.36
CA ALA A 71 11.82 6.91 14.19
C ALA A 71 12.90 7.97 14.44
N ALA A 72 13.20 8.82 13.46
CA ALA A 72 14.31 9.75 13.49
C ALA A 72 14.01 11.07 14.20
N ALA A 73 12.74 11.54 14.22
CA ALA A 73 12.39 12.87 14.74
C ALA A 73 11.21 12.83 15.72
N HIS A 74 11.09 13.89 16.52
CA HIS A 74 9.96 14.09 17.43
C HIS A 74 8.85 14.85 16.72
N GLU A 75 7.66 14.24 16.60
CA GLU A 75 6.47 14.78 15.91
C GLU A 75 6.78 15.46 14.56
N PRO A 76 7.46 14.76 13.63
CA PRO A 76 7.82 15.35 12.34
C PRO A 76 6.60 15.66 11.48
N HIS A 77 6.73 16.60 10.55
CA HIS A 77 5.76 16.77 9.48
C HIS A 77 5.87 15.63 8.47
N LEU A 78 4.74 14.97 8.23
CA LEU A 78 4.63 13.88 7.25
C LEU A 78 4.28 14.45 5.88
N ILE A 79 5.01 14.02 4.85
CA ILE A 79 4.74 14.42 3.47
C ILE A 79 3.45 13.72 2.99
N PRO A 80 2.52 14.43 2.34
CA PRO A 80 1.35 13.80 1.71
C PRO A 80 1.77 13.00 0.46
N ALA A 81 1.07 11.91 0.19
CA ALA A 81 1.21 11.17 -1.05
C ALA A 81 0.49 11.90 -2.20
N ASP A 82 1.03 11.81 -3.40
CA ASP A 82 0.39 12.26 -4.64
C ASP A 82 0.41 11.10 -5.67
N PRO A 83 -0.53 10.14 -5.51
CA PRO A 83 -0.52 8.92 -6.31
C PRO A 83 -0.78 9.15 -7.80
N GLU A 84 -1.60 10.14 -8.15
CA GLU A 84 -1.88 10.47 -9.55
C GLU A 84 -0.63 11.03 -10.25
N ARG A 85 0.09 11.92 -9.57
CA ARG A 85 1.37 12.43 -10.07
C ARG A 85 2.40 11.31 -10.22
N TRP A 86 2.49 10.40 -9.25
CA TRP A 86 3.40 9.25 -9.35
C TRP A 86 3.07 8.36 -10.54
N ALA A 87 1.77 8.06 -10.74
CA ALA A 87 1.33 7.24 -11.87
C ALA A 87 1.72 7.86 -13.21
N HIS A 88 1.56 9.18 -13.34
CA HIS A 88 1.94 9.94 -14.53
C HIS A 88 3.47 10.00 -14.72
N ASP A 89 4.21 10.49 -13.72
CA ASP A 89 5.64 10.75 -13.81
C ASP A 89 6.45 9.46 -13.96
N ARG A 90 6.04 8.38 -13.30
CA ARG A 90 6.68 7.06 -13.35
C ARG A 90 6.10 6.17 -14.45
N GLN A 91 5.12 6.65 -15.22
CA GLN A 91 4.50 5.96 -16.35
C GLN A 91 4.09 4.51 -16.01
N TYR A 92 3.28 4.33 -14.98
CA TYR A 92 2.90 3.02 -14.45
C TYR A 92 2.42 2.04 -15.51
N ILE A 93 1.68 2.52 -16.51
CA ILE A 93 1.16 1.69 -17.60
C ILE A 93 2.27 1.03 -18.45
N ARG A 94 3.49 1.56 -18.42
CA ARG A 94 4.65 1.03 -19.17
C ARG A 94 5.55 0.12 -18.33
N ASN A 95 5.29 0.00 -17.01
CA ASN A 95 6.07 -0.86 -16.14
C ASN A 95 5.71 -2.34 -16.35
N ASP A 96 6.59 -3.23 -15.95
CA ASP A 96 6.30 -4.68 -15.84
C ASP A 96 5.56 -4.96 -14.54
N ALA A 97 4.37 -5.59 -14.63
CA ALA A 97 3.54 -5.87 -13.46
C ALA A 97 4.15 -6.92 -12.52
N ALA A 98 4.81 -7.94 -13.09
CA ALA A 98 5.45 -8.99 -12.29
C ALA A 98 6.69 -8.45 -11.55
N GLU A 99 7.48 -7.58 -12.19
CA GLU A 99 8.59 -6.89 -11.54
C GLU A 99 8.10 -5.97 -10.42
N ALA A 100 7.06 -5.19 -10.67
CA ALA A 100 6.44 -4.33 -9.65
C ALA A 100 5.91 -5.13 -8.46
N GLY A 101 5.26 -6.27 -8.71
CA GLY A 101 4.80 -7.21 -7.66
C GLY A 101 5.94 -7.76 -6.83
N ARG A 102 7.05 -8.20 -7.46
CA ARG A 102 8.26 -8.66 -6.75
C ARG A 102 8.86 -7.56 -5.87
N ALA A 103 8.98 -6.34 -6.41
CA ALA A 103 9.49 -5.19 -5.65
C ALA A 103 8.59 -4.82 -4.47
N PHE A 104 7.26 -4.88 -4.65
CA PHE A 104 6.30 -4.72 -3.56
C PHE A 104 6.53 -5.73 -2.44
N ARG A 105 6.65 -7.04 -2.77
CA ARG A 105 6.87 -8.09 -1.77
C ARG A 105 8.14 -7.88 -0.97
N GLN A 106 9.25 -7.61 -1.65
CA GLN A 106 10.52 -7.35 -0.98
C GLN A 106 10.39 -6.20 0.02
N ARG A 107 9.83 -5.08 -0.40
CA ARG A 107 9.61 -3.90 0.47
C ARG A 107 8.69 -4.23 1.63
N ARG A 108 7.62 -5.01 1.40
CA ARG A 108 6.70 -5.44 2.44
C ARG A 108 7.37 -6.32 3.49
N GLU A 109 8.25 -7.22 3.10
CA GLU A 109 9.04 -8.03 4.04
C GLU A 109 9.93 -7.15 4.92
N GLU A 110 10.57 -6.14 4.33
CA GLU A 110 11.37 -5.15 5.06
C GLU A 110 10.51 -4.33 6.04
N SER A 111 9.34 -3.85 5.60
CA SER A 111 8.38 -3.14 6.46
C SER A 111 7.90 -4.00 7.63
N LEU A 112 7.55 -5.26 7.38
CA LEU A 112 7.09 -6.17 8.42
C LEU A 112 8.21 -6.52 9.41
N ALA A 113 9.44 -6.71 8.94
CA ALA A 113 10.60 -6.93 9.80
C ALA A 113 10.81 -5.71 10.73
N HIS A 114 10.74 -4.49 10.19
CA HIS A 114 10.84 -3.26 10.96
C HIS A 114 9.71 -3.17 12.01
N LEU A 115 8.45 -3.32 11.61
CA LEU A 115 7.28 -3.18 12.48
C LEU A 115 7.27 -4.22 13.62
N ARG A 116 7.67 -5.46 13.35
CA ARG A 116 7.76 -6.53 14.37
C ARG A 116 8.84 -6.28 15.42
N GLY A 117 9.87 -5.50 15.07
CA GLY A 117 10.95 -5.12 15.99
C GLY A 117 10.62 -3.92 16.88
N LEU A 118 9.50 -3.22 16.67
CA LEU A 118 9.16 -2.02 17.42
C LEU A 118 8.63 -2.33 18.84
N SER A 119 9.09 -1.58 19.83
CA SER A 119 8.51 -1.52 21.17
C SER A 119 7.16 -0.77 21.17
N ASP A 120 6.34 -0.94 22.20
CA ASP A 120 5.07 -0.22 22.33
C ASP A 120 5.24 1.30 22.34
N ALA A 121 6.32 1.80 22.92
CA ALA A 121 6.65 3.23 22.88
C ALA A 121 6.92 3.71 21.43
N GLN A 122 7.57 2.90 20.60
CA GLN A 122 7.81 3.22 19.20
C GLN A 122 6.52 3.14 18.37
N TRP A 123 5.62 2.19 18.65
CA TRP A 123 4.29 2.13 18.02
C TRP A 123 3.46 3.39 18.28
N SER A 124 3.64 4.04 19.44
CA SER A 124 2.95 5.27 19.82
C SER A 124 3.60 6.54 19.28
N ARG A 125 4.77 6.46 18.63
CA ARG A 125 5.41 7.63 18.00
C ARG A 125 4.53 8.17 16.89
N ALA A 126 4.44 9.50 16.79
CA ALA A 126 3.53 10.16 15.87
C ALA A 126 4.20 11.30 15.09
N GLY A 127 3.59 11.66 13.99
CA GLY A 127 3.90 12.85 13.19
C GLY A 127 2.63 13.57 12.77
N LEU A 128 2.79 14.74 12.17
CA LEU A 128 1.71 15.63 11.74
C LEU A 128 1.50 15.54 10.24
N HIS A 129 0.42 14.90 9.81
CA HIS A 129 0.01 14.86 8.40
C HIS A 129 -0.84 16.09 8.07
N PRO A 130 -0.62 16.79 6.94
CA PRO A 130 -1.29 18.08 6.67
C PRO A 130 -2.82 17.99 6.58
N THR A 131 -3.37 16.83 6.20
CA THR A 131 -4.82 16.63 6.03
C THR A 131 -5.43 15.62 7.02
N LEU A 132 -4.64 14.67 7.53
CA LEU A 132 -5.11 13.62 8.43
C LEU A 132 -4.82 13.93 9.91
N GLY A 133 -4.11 15.03 10.19
CA GLY A 133 -3.74 15.41 11.55
C GLY A 133 -2.63 14.54 12.12
N ARG A 134 -2.64 14.37 13.44
CA ARG A 134 -1.64 13.56 14.14
C ARG A 134 -1.84 12.08 13.84
N MET A 135 -0.80 11.42 13.33
CA MET A 135 -0.81 10.00 13.00
C MET A 135 0.32 9.26 13.71
N THR A 136 -0.01 8.22 14.45
CA THR A 136 0.94 7.29 15.07
C THR A 136 1.42 6.23 14.06
N VAL A 137 2.45 5.45 14.42
CA VAL A 137 2.80 4.24 13.65
C VAL A 137 1.59 3.30 13.55
N GLU A 138 0.84 3.13 14.64
CA GLU A 138 -0.40 2.35 14.68
C GLU A 138 -1.42 2.83 13.65
N ASP A 139 -1.65 4.15 13.55
CA ASP A 139 -2.59 4.74 12.58
C ASP A 139 -2.12 4.55 11.13
N ILE A 140 -0.80 4.62 10.88
CA ILE A 140 -0.24 4.35 9.55
C ILE A 140 -0.44 2.87 9.18
N VAL A 141 -0.21 1.93 10.10
CA VAL A 141 -0.46 0.50 9.85
C VAL A 141 -1.95 0.22 9.61
N ASN A 142 -2.87 0.88 10.34
CA ASN A 142 -4.30 0.82 10.06
C ASN A 142 -4.62 1.29 8.64
N LEU A 143 -4.01 2.40 8.23
CA LEU A 143 -4.17 2.94 6.88
C LEU A 143 -3.63 1.96 5.83
N MET A 144 -2.47 1.33 6.06
CA MET A 144 -1.89 0.33 5.14
C MET A 144 -2.83 -0.86 4.92
N VAL A 145 -3.35 -1.46 6.00
CA VAL A 145 -4.27 -2.61 5.90
C VAL A 145 -5.53 -2.27 5.12
N TRP A 146 -6.13 -1.12 5.42
CA TRP A 146 -7.31 -0.64 4.68
C TRP A 146 -6.98 -0.35 3.21
N HIS A 147 -5.87 0.30 2.94
CA HIS A 147 -5.39 0.66 1.61
C HIS A 147 -5.16 -0.57 0.74
N ASP A 148 -4.42 -1.56 1.25
CA ASP A 148 -4.14 -2.80 0.56
C ASP A 148 -5.43 -3.55 0.19
N ALA A 149 -6.34 -3.70 1.14
CA ALA A 149 -7.61 -4.40 0.91
C ALA A 149 -8.45 -3.73 -0.19
N ASN A 150 -8.46 -2.39 -0.24
CA ASN A 150 -9.20 -1.65 -1.26
C ASN A 150 -8.54 -1.76 -2.64
N HIS A 151 -7.20 -1.72 -2.71
CA HIS A 151 -6.49 -1.85 -3.99
C HIS A 151 -6.47 -3.28 -4.52
N LEU A 152 -6.46 -4.30 -3.66
CA LEU A 152 -6.66 -5.69 -4.09
C LEU A 152 -8.07 -5.88 -4.69
N ASP A 153 -9.11 -5.31 -4.09
CA ASP A 153 -10.46 -5.33 -4.64
C ASP A 153 -10.52 -4.57 -5.98
N GLN A 154 -9.92 -3.39 -6.06
CA GLN A 154 -9.81 -2.61 -7.30
C GLN A 154 -9.09 -3.40 -8.40
N LEU A 155 -7.97 -4.06 -8.08
CA LEU A 155 -7.25 -4.94 -9.00
C LEU A 155 -8.14 -6.05 -9.54
N GLN A 156 -8.86 -6.74 -8.66
CA GLN A 156 -9.77 -7.83 -9.03
C GLN A 156 -10.92 -7.35 -9.92
N ARG A 157 -11.53 -6.20 -9.60
CA ARG A 157 -12.57 -5.58 -10.45
C ARG A 157 -11.98 -5.20 -11.82
N GLY A 158 -10.83 -4.52 -11.87
CA GLY A 158 -10.18 -4.14 -13.11
C GLY A 158 -9.86 -5.34 -14.02
N LEU A 159 -9.42 -6.48 -13.43
CA LEU A 159 -9.20 -7.73 -14.19
C LEU A 159 -10.48 -8.30 -14.80
N ARG A 160 -11.65 -8.05 -14.20
CA ARG A 160 -12.97 -8.40 -14.78
C ARG A 160 -13.50 -7.33 -15.74
N GLY A 161 -12.83 -6.18 -15.87
CA GLY A 161 -13.28 -5.03 -16.67
C GLY A 161 -14.36 -4.20 -15.97
N GLU A 162 -14.44 -4.25 -14.64
CA GLU A 162 -15.36 -3.50 -13.80
C GLU A 162 -14.63 -2.28 -13.19
N ALA A 163 -15.35 -1.14 -13.06
CA ALA A 163 -14.82 0.09 -12.44
C ALA A 163 -14.90 0.05 -10.91
#